data_fd8e2b7f4e75fb0b8e02283a231aa8e5
#
_entry.id   fd8e2b7f4e75fb0b8e02283a231aa8e5
#
_cell.length_a   1.000
_cell.length_b   1.000
_cell.length_c   1.000
_cell.angle_alpha   90.00
_cell.angle_beta   90.00
_cell.angle_gamma   90.00
#
_symmetry.space_group_name_H-M   'P 1'
#
loop_
_entity.id
_entity.type
_entity.pdbx_description
1 polymer ?
#
loop_
_entity_poly.entity_id
_entity_poly.type
_entity_poly.pdbx_seq_one_letter_code
_entity_poly.pdbx_strand_id
1 'polypeptide(L)'
;DVCPAGVHRLADGGHSLDRAHCVRCMKCAEACPSGALEVCAERLSEDEIVRQVLKDAAFYGDAGGVTLSGGEPTVHADALLALLARFRRARIHTAIETCGCFDPSLLPALVRAADLFLWDIKDTDDARHRLYTGVSNESIIGSLRRADALGAKTVLRCILLKSVNLDDRHLQAVADLYG
;
A
#
# COMPACT_ATOMS: atom_id res chain seq x y z
N ASP A 1 -25.59 -11.38 -21.09
CA ASP A 1 -24.27 -11.85 -20.64
C ASP A 1 -23.20 -11.19 -21.51
N VAL A 2 -22.40 -10.31 -20.90
CA VAL A 2 -21.36 -9.53 -21.59
C VAL A 2 -19.97 -10.18 -21.47
N CYS A 3 -19.85 -11.25 -20.68
CA CYS A 3 -18.57 -11.89 -20.39
C CYS A 3 -18.13 -12.83 -21.52
N PRO A 4 -17.02 -12.53 -22.25
CA PRO A 4 -16.55 -13.39 -23.32
C PRO A 4 -16.04 -14.75 -22.85
N ALA A 5 -15.65 -14.87 -21.56
CA ALA A 5 -15.16 -16.12 -20.98
C ALA A 5 -16.24 -16.88 -20.18
N GLY A 6 -17.48 -16.37 -20.10
CA GLY A 6 -18.58 -17.02 -19.41
C GLY A 6 -18.36 -17.36 -17.94
N VAL A 7 -17.55 -16.53 -17.23
CA VAL A 7 -17.09 -16.80 -15.85
C VAL A 7 -18.07 -16.35 -14.77
N HIS A 8 -19.18 -15.72 -15.14
CA HIS A 8 -20.22 -15.30 -14.19
C HIS A 8 -21.28 -16.39 -14.05
N ARG A 9 -21.68 -16.71 -12.84
CA ARG A 9 -22.74 -17.67 -12.53
C ARG A 9 -23.74 -17.04 -11.57
N LEU A 10 -25.00 -17.22 -11.86
CA LEU A 10 -26.13 -16.87 -11.00
C LEU A 10 -26.78 -18.18 -10.54
N ALA A 11 -26.76 -18.46 -9.27
CA ALA A 11 -27.39 -19.62 -8.66
C ALA A 11 -27.93 -19.27 -7.27
N ASP A 12 -29.07 -19.80 -6.91
CA ASP A 12 -29.69 -19.66 -5.58
C ASP A 12 -29.78 -18.19 -5.06
N GLY A 13 -30.07 -17.27 -5.99
CA GLY A 13 -30.15 -15.83 -5.67
C GLY A 13 -28.81 -15.14 -5.44
N GLY A 14 -27.69 -15.84 -5.62
CA GLY A 14 -26.34 -15.30 -5.48
C GLY A 14 -25.61 -15.20 -6.82
N HIS A 15 -24.62 -14.29 -6.87
CA HIS A 15 -23.71 -14.15 -7.99
C HIS A 15 -22.30 -14.63 -7.60
N SER A 16 -21.69 -15.44 -8.46
CA SER A 16 -20.29 -15.85 -8.30
C SER A 16 -19.49 -15.56 -9.56
N LEU A 17 -18.19 -15.28 -9.36
CA LEU A 17 -17.23 -14.99 -10.43
C LEU A 17 -16.05 -15.96 -10.33
N ASP A 18 -15.87 -16.79 -11.36
CA ASP A 18 -14.65 -17.61 -11.49
C ASP A 18 -13.46 -16.74 -11.89
N ARG A 19 -12.71 -16.30 -10.88
CA ARG A 19 -11.58 -15.41 -11.07
C ARG A 19 -10.38 -16.09 -11.75
N ALA A 20 -10.25 -17.40 -11.63
CA ALA A 20 -9.15 -18.17 -12.23
C ALA A 20 -9.21 -18.15 -13.76
N HIS A 21 -10.41 -18.19 -14.33
CA HIS A 21 -10.64 -18.16 -15.78
C HIS A 21 -11.02 -16.76 -16.32
N CYS A 22 -11.02 -15.75 -15.48
CA CYS A 22 -11.35 -14.39 -15.86
C CYS A 22 -10.24 -13.75 -16.71
N VAL A 23 -10.57 -13.33 -17.92
CA VAL A 23 -9.65 -12.64 -18.84
C VAL A 23 -9.48 -11.13 -18.55
N ARG A 24 -10.08 -10.63 -17.49
CA ARG A 24 -9.98 -9.23 -17.02
C ARG A 24 -10.29 -8.16 -18.08
N CYS A 25 -11.26 -8.42 -18.96
CA CYS A 25 -11.65 -7.48 -20.01
C CYS A 25 -12.52 -6.31 -19.55
N MET A 26 -12.96 -6.31 -18.30
CA MET A 26 -13.77 -5.31 -17.60
C MET A 26 -15.16 -5.02 -18.15
N LYS A 27 -15.60 -5.66 -19.24
CA LYS A 27 -16.95 -5.49 -19.84
C LYS A 27 -18.10 -5.68 -18.86
N CYS A 28 -17.91 -6.55 -17.86
CA CYS A 28 -18.92 -6.79 -16.81
C CYS A 28 -19.06 -5.60 -15.85
N ALA A 29 -17.98 -4.87 -15.58
CA ALA A 29 -18.01 -3.65 -14.78
C ALA A 29 -18.67 -2.51 -15.56
N GLU A 30 -18.31 -2.32 -16.83
CA GLU A 30 -18.93 -1.31 -17.71
C GLU A 30 -20.43 -1.51 -17.89
N ALA A 31 -20.87 -2.78 -17.94
CA ALA A 31 -22.29 -3.14 -18.14
C ALA A 31 -23.08 -3.31 -16.83
N CYS A 32 -22.48 -3.12 -15.67
CA CYS A 32 -23.15 -3.34 -14.37
C CYS A 32 -24.05 -2.14 -14.02
N PRO A 33 -25.40 -2.29 -14.07
CA PRO A 33 -26.30 -1.14 -13.87
C PRO A 33 -26.37 -0.67 -12.43
N SER A 34 -25.99 -1.53 -11.47
CA SER A 34 -26.00 -1.22 -10.03
C SER A 34 -24.64 -0.78 -9.50
N GLY A 35 -23.58 -0.80 -10.32
CA GLY A 35 -22.22 -0.55 -9.86
C GLY A 35 -21.65 -1.62 -8.91
N ALA A 36 -22.31 -2.78 -8.78
CA ALA A 36 -21.84 -3.86 -7.92
C ALA A 36 -20.55 -4.53 -8.43
N LEU A 37 -20.24 -4.34 -9.70
CA LEU A 37 -18.97 -4.70 -10.32
C LEU A 37 -18.31 -3.42 -10.81
N GLU A 38 -17.13 -3.15 -10.31
CA GLU A 38 -16.34 -1.97 -10.69
C GLU A 38 -14.88 -2.34 -10.95
N VAL A 39 -14.19 -1.49 -11.67
CA VAL A 39 -12.74 -1.60 -11.88
C VAL A 39 -12.05 -0.99 -10.66
N CYS A 40 -11.39 -1.82 -9.86
CA CYS A 40 -10.72 -1.36 -8.64
C CYS A 40 -9.31 -0.78 -8.86
N ALA A 41 -8.76 -0.90 -10.10
CA ALA A 41 -7.44 -0.37 -10.43
C ALA A 41 -7.34 -0.05 -11.92
N GLU A 42 -6.67 1.04 -12.23
CA GLU A 42 -6.37 1.47 -13.60
C GLU A 42 -4.88 1.36 -13.88
N ARG A 43 -4.54 1.14 -15.16
CA ARG A 43 -3.16 1.24 -15.64
C ARG A 43 -2.92 2.65 -16.13
N LEU A 44 -2.12 3.38 -15.38
CA LEU A 44 -1.70 4.73 -15.75
C LEU A 44 -0.20 4.74 -16.03
N SER A 45 0.21 5.53 -16.99
CA SER A 45 1.62 5.86 -17.19
C SER A 45 2.12 6.78 -16.08
N GLU A 46 3.43 6.79 -15.83
CA GLU A 46 4.04 7.73 -14.88
C GLU A 46 3.70 9.19 -15.22
N ASP A 47 3.63 9.53 -16.52
CA ASP A 47 3.26 10.88 -16.97
C ASP A 47 1.83 11.26 -16.59
N GLU A 48 0.90 10.32 -16.68
CA GLU A 48 -0.49 10.53 -16.28
C GLU A 48 -0.60 10.72 -14.77
N ILE A 49 0.08 9.87 -13.98
CA ILE A 49 0.11 9.99 -12.52
C ILE A 49 0.68 11.34 -12.08
N VAL A 50 1.85 11.70 -12.61
CA VAL A 50 2.49 12.99 -12.28
C VAL A 50 1.61 14.17 -12.70
N ARG A 51 0.98 14.12 -13.87
CA ARG A 51 0.06 15.16 -14.33
C ARG A 51 -1.16 15.31 -13.41
N GLN A 52 -1.71 14.21 -12.90
CA GLN A 52 -2.82 14.24 -11.93
C GLN A 52 -2.39 14.90 -10.63
N VAL A 53 -1.26 14.46 -10.06
CA VAL A 53 -0.72 15.01 -8.81
C VAL A 53 -0.41 16.50 -8.93
N LEU A 54 0.13 16.93 -10.06
CA LEU A 54 0.45 18.35 -10.30
C LEU A 54 -0.77 19.27 -10.39
N LYS A 55 -1.96 18.76 -10.70
CA LYS A 55 -3.19 19.57 -10.67
C LYS A 55 -3.48 20.12 -9.28
N ASP A 56 -3.13 19.37 -8.25
CA ASP A 56 -3.41 19.70 -6.86
C ASP A 56 -2.21 20.37 -6.16
N ALA A 57 -1.10 20.60 -6.87
CA ALA A 57 0.14 21.13 -6.30
C ALA A 57 -0.05 22.47 -5.56
N ALA A 58 -0.96 23.32 -6.03
CA ALA A 58 -1.28 24.60 -5.38
C ALA A 58 -1.92 24.44 -3.98
N PHE A 59 -2.48 23.28 -3.69
CA PHE A 59 -3.14 22.99 -2.40
C PHE A 59 -2.20 22.33 -1.39
N TYR A 60 -1.02 21.86 -1.79
CA TYR A 60 -0.10 21.17 -0.87
C TYR A 60 0.56 22.13 0.14
N GLY A 61 0.75 23.39 -0.21
CA GLY A 61 1.45 24.36 0.64
C GLY A 61 2.83 23.84 1.09
N ASP A 62 3.23 24.21 2.29
CA ASP A 62 4.54 23.80 2.84
C ASP A 62 4.52 22.44 3.57
N ALA A 63 3.33 21.91 3.85
CA ALA A 63 3.15 20.69 4.65
C ALA A 63 2.48 19.53 3.89
N GLY A 64 1.96 19.78 2.71
CA GLY A 64 1.30 18.77 1.89
C GLY A 64 2.22 18.10 0.90
N GLY A 65 1.69 17.10 0.22
CA GLY A 65 2.43 16.34 -0.79
C GLY A 65 1.62 15.15 -1.29
N VAL A 66 2.31 14.12 -1.74
CA VAL A 66 1.72 12.90 -2.26
C VAL A 66 2.16 11.69 -1.44
N THR A 67 1.21 10.82 -1.12
CA THR A 67 1.50 9.52 -0.51
C THR A 67 1.37 8.44 -1.57
N LEU A 68 2.43 7.66 -1.76
CA LEU A 68 2.42 6.48 -2.58
C LEU A 68 2.03 5.28 -1.71
N SER A 69 0.86 4.74 -1.98
CA SER A 69 0.20 3.68 -1.21
C SER A 69 -0.36 2.63 -2.18
N GLY A 70 -1.36 1.86 -1.77
CA GLY A 70 -2.04 0.88 -2.59
C GLY A 70 -2.18 -0.44 -1.85
N GLY A 71 -1.82 -1.60 -2.46
CA GLY A 71 -1.54 -2.80 -1.70
C GLY A 71 -0.23 -2.61 -0.94
N GLU A 72 0.88 -3.02 -1.56
CA GLU A 72 2.23 -2.67 -1.10
C GLU A 72 2.95 -2.00 -2.27
N PRO A 73 3.29 -0.70 -2.20
CA PRO A 73 3.82 0.05 -3.34
C PRO A 73 5.19 -0.47 -3.80
N THR A 74 5.94 -1.10 -2.92
CA THR A 74 7.26 -1.68 -3.21
C THR A 74 7.20 -2.93 -4.10
N VAL A 75 6.01 -3.52 -4.32
CA VAL A 75 5.82 -4.59 -5.31
C VAL A 75 6.20 -4.11 -6.73
N HIS A 76 6.08 -2.81 -6.99
CA HIS A 76 6.46 -2.16 -8.24
C HIS A 76 7.63 -1.18 -8.00
N ALA A 77 8.72 -1.66 -7.41
CA ALA A 77 9.83 -0.85 -6.91
C ALA A 77 10.42 0.10 -7.97
N ASP A 78 10.60 -0.35 -9.20
CA ASP A 78 11.15 0.49 -10.28
C ASP A 78 10.23 1.67 -10.61
N ALA A 79 8.93 1.42 -10.74
CA ALA A 79 7.95 2.47 -10.99
C ALA A 79 7.81 3.41 -9.79
N LEU A 80 7.85 2.87 -8.56
CA LEU A 80 7.84 3.66 -7.33
C LEU A 80 9.03 4.62 -7.29
N LEU A 81 10.25 4.14 -7.52
CA LEU A 81 11.47 4.95 -7.53
C LEU A 81 11.45 5.99 -8.64
N ALA A 82 10.94 5.65 -9.83
CA ALA A 82 10.78 6.58 -10.93
C ALA A 82 9.82 7.72 -10.60
N LEU A 83 8.66 7.41 -10.01
CA LEU A 83 7.69 8.42 -9.55
C LEU A 83 8.26 9.32 -8.46
N LEU A 84 8.93 8.75 -7.44
CA LEU A 84 9.60 9.51 -6.38
C LEU A 84 10.63 10.50 -6.96
N ALA A 85 11.44 10.06 -7.92
CA ALA A 85 12.41 10.94 -8.59
C ALA A 85 11.74 12.08 -9.37
N ARG A 86 10.57 11.84 -9.96
CA ARG A 86 9.79 12.86 -10.68
C ARG A 86 9.16 13.87 -9.74
N PHE A 87 8.56 13.41 -8.63
CA PHE A 87 7.98 14.28 -7.61
C PHE A 87 9.03 15.15 -6.94
N ARG A 88 10.20 14.59 -6.63
CA ARG A 88 11.33 15.36 -6.12
C ARG A 88 11.77 16.49 -7.08
N ARG A 89 11.85 16.21 -8.40
CA ARG A 89 12.15 17.26 -9.39
C ARG A 89 11.07 18.36 -9.44
N ALA A 90 9.82 17.97 -9.19
CA ALA A 90 8.70 18.91 -9.09
C ALA A 90 8.60 19.59 -7.71
N ARG A 91 9.51 19.31 -6.77
CA ARG A 91 9.50 19.81 -5.37
C ARG A 91 8.24 19.46 -4.61
N ILE A 92 7.66 18.30 -4.89
CA ILE A 92 6.52 17.77 -4.16
C ILE A 92 7.06 16.84 -3.08
N HIS A 93 6.64 17.06 -1.83
CA HIS A 93 6.95 16.18 -0.71
C HIS A 93 6.30 14.81 -0.91
N THR A 94 7.04 13.76 -0.61
CA THR A 94 6.61 12.38 -0.86
C THR A 94 6.60 11.54 0.41
N ALA A 95 5.53 10.80 0.61
CA ALA A 95 5.45 9.75 1.62
C ALA A 95 5.26 8.39 0.96
N ILE A 96 5.87 7.35 1.51
CA ILE A 96 5.61 5.95 1.17
C ILE A 96 4.83 5.34 2.32
N GLU A 97 3.66 4.79 2.03
CA GLU A 97 2.89 3.99 2.97
C GLU A 97 3.19 2.51 2.73
N THR A 98 3.79 1.83 3.71
CA THR A 98 4.26 0.45 3.57
C THR A 98 4.01 -0.37 4.81
N CYS A 99 3.77 -1.67 4.62
CA CYS A 99 3.78 -2.65 5.72
C CYS A 99 5.19 -3.18 6.03
N GLY A 100 6.22 -2.79 5.28
CA GLY A 100 7.60 -3.21 5.48
C GLY A 100 7.93 -4.63 4.99
N CYS A 101 6.96 -5.32 4.37
CA CYS A 101 7.16 -6.67 3.84
C CYS A 101 7.65 -6.61 2.38
N PHE A 102 8.91 -6.26 2.18
CA PHE A 102 9.55 -6.17 0.88
C PHE A 102 11.03 -6.56 0.97
N ASP A 103 11.71 -6.65 -0.17
CA ASP A 103 13.16 -6.93 -0.22
C ASP A 103 13.96 -5.81 0.49
N PRO A 104 14.63 -6.09 1.61
CA PRO A 104 15.41 -5.09 2.35
C PRO A 104 16.53 -4.43 1.55
N SER A 105 16.93 -5.00 0.43
CA SER A 105 17.94 -4.41 -0.48
C SER A 105 17.44 -3.10 -1.12
N LEU A 106 16.14 -2.87 -1.19
CA LEU A 106 15.52 -1.65 -1.69
C LEU A 106 15.65 -0.46 -0.73
N LEU A 107 15.80 -0.70 0.58
CA LEU A 107 15.78 0.33 1.62
C LEU A 107 16.72 1.51 1.34
N PRO A 108 18.00 1.32 0.97
CA PRO A 108 18.89 2.45 0.74
C PRO A 108 18.43 3.37 -0.40
N ALA A 109 17.78 2.80 -1.42
CA ALA A 109 17.24 3.58 -2.54
C ALA A 109 15.97 4.32 -2.13
N LEU A 110 15.06 3.64 -1.43
CA LEU A 110 13.80 4.22 -0.94
C LEU A 110 14.04 5.35 0.06
N VAL A 111 14.94 5.15 1.04
CA VAL A 111 15.27 6.18 2.05
C VAL A 111 15.89 7.43 1.40
N ARG A 112 16.69 7.26 0.36
CA ARG A 112 17.20 8.41 -0.39
C ARG A 112 16.14 9.09 -1.25
N ALA A 113 15.12 8.36 -1.68
CA ALA A 113 14.13 8.84 -2.65
C ALA A 113 12.91 9.49 -2.02
N ALA A 114 12.43 8.99 -0.88
CA ALA A 114 11.24 9.49 -0.19
C ALA A 114 11.60 10.47 0.94
N ASP A 115 10.66 11.35 1.28
CA ASP A 115 10.81 12.30 2.38
C ASP A 115 10.27 11.76 3.70
N LEU A 116 9.32 10.81 3.65
CA LEU A 116 8.63 10.25 4.80
C LEU A 116 8.23 8.80 4.55
N PHE A 117 8.24 7.99 5.59
CA PHE A 117 7.61 6.66 5.62
C PHE A 117 6.44 6.64 6.59
N LEU A 118 5.31 6.17 6.14
CA LEU A 118 4.18 5.80 6.96
C LEU A 118 4.24 4.27 7.12
N TRP A 119 4.79 3.81 8.25
CA TRP A 119 5.11 2.40 8.45
C TRP A 119 4.03 1.71 9.27
N ASP A 120 3.37 0.76 8.68
CA ASP A 120 2.29 0.02 9.30
C ASP A 120 2.80 -1.14 10.15
N ILE A 121 2.64 -1.05 11.46
CA ILE A 121 2.82 -2.15 12.39
C ILE A 121 1.48 -2.84 12.63
N LYS A 122 1.31 -4.03 12.07
CA LYS A 122 0.05 -4.77 12.19
C LYS A 122 -0.05 -5.47 13.55
N ASP A 123 1.06 -6.06 14.01
CA ASP A 123 1.22 -6.63 15.35
C ASP A 123 2.70 -6.74 15.73
N THR A 124 3.03 -6.58 17.02
CA THR A 124 4.38 -6.78 17.57
C THR A 124 4.64 -8.22 18.04
N ASP A 125 3.59 -9.00 18.31
CA ASP A 125 3.69 -10.42 18.60
C ASP A 125 3.74 -11.22 17.29
N ASP A 126 4.84 -11.95 17.05
CA ASP A 126 5.07 -12.66 15.79
C ASP A 126 4.04 -13.79 15.55
N ALA A 127 3.63 -14.50 16.58
CA ALA A 127 2.65 -15.58 16.43
C ALA A 127 1.28 -15.01 16.01
N ARG A 128 0.88 -13.92 16.64
CA ARG A 128 -0.37 -13.21 16.32
C ARG A 128 -0.29 -12.56 14.94
N HIS A 129 0.87 -11.95 14.59
CA HIS A 129 1.10 -11.39 13.25
C HIS A 129 0.96 -12.46 12.17
N ARG A 130 1.59 -13.64 12.35
CA ARG A 130 1.46 -14.77 11.42
C ARG A 130 0.03 -15.25 11.28
N LEU A 131 -0.71 -15.32 12.40
CA LEU A 131 -2.10 -15.78 12.40
C LEU A 131 -2.99 -14.89 11.51
N TYR A 132 -2.81 -13.56 11.55
CA TYR A 132 -3.70 -12.62 10.87
C TYR A 132 -3.18 -12.12 9.52
N THR A 133 -1.88 -12.22 9.26
CA THR A 133 -1.27 -11.72 8.00
C THR A 133 -0.66 -12.83 7.14
N GLY A 134 -0.42 -14.01 7.71
CA GLY A 134 0.22 -15.13 7.02
C GLY A 134 1.75 -15.07 7.00
N VAL A 135 2.39 -14.00 7.51
CA VAL A 135 3.85 -13.80 7.47
C VAL A 135 4.42 -13.40 8.83
N SER A 136 5.73 -13.62 9.03
CA SER A 136 6.46 -13.14 10.21
C SER A 136 6.62 -11.63 10.21
N ASN A 137 6.60 -11.02 11.40
CA ASN A 137 6.94 -9.61 11.57
C ASN A 137 8.46 -9.35 11.72
N GLU A 138 9.29 -10.39 11.85
CA GLU A 138 10.73 -10.24 12.10
C GLU A 138 11.43 -9.42 10.99
N SER A 139 11.18 -9.77 9.73
CA SER A 139 11.74 -9.05 8.59
C SER A 139 11.21 -7.61 8.49
N ILE A 140 9.96 -7.39 8.86
CA ILE A 140 9.29 -6.08 8.87
C ILE A 140 9.94 -5.16 9.91
N ILE A 141 10.09 -5.66 11.14
CA ILE A 141 10.74 -4.92 12.24
C ILE A 141 12.24 -4.72 11.94
N GLY A 142 12.89 -5.74 11.36
CA GLY A 142 14.28 -5.62 10.91
C GLY A 142 14.47 -4.55 9.85
N SER A 143 13.56 -4.45 8.89
CA SER A 143 13.54 -3.41 7.86
C SER A 143 13.29 -2.02 8.43
N LEU A 144 12.36 -1.89 9.39
CA LEU A 144 12.10 -0.63 10.09
C LEU A 144 13.36 -0.10 10.80
N ARG A 145 14.01 -0.95 11.61
CA ARG A 145 15.26 -0.58 12.31
C ARG A 145 16.37 -0.20 11.34
N ARG A 146 16.45 -0.90 10.21
CA ARG A 146 17.44 -0.57 9.17
C ARG A 146 17.10 0.75 8.46
N ALA A 147 15.82 1.04 8.23
CA ALA A 147 15.39 2.32 7.68
C ALA A 147 15.77 3.48 8.61
N ASP A 148 15.52 3.32 9.91
CA ASP A 148 15.92 4.27 10.95
C ASP A 148 17.45 4.49 10.96
N ALA A 149 18.24 3.41 10.98
CA ALA A 149 19.70 3.49 10.90
C ALA A 149 20.23 4.17 9.62
N LEU A 150 19.44 4.19 8.54
CA LEU A 150 19.73 4.92 7.31
C LEU A 150 19.24 6.38 7.34
N GLY A 151 18.64 6.83 8.45
CA GLY A 151 18.13 8.18 8.65
C GLY A 151 16.76 8.44 8.02
N ALA A 152 15.95 7.42 7.82
CA ALA A 152 14.59 7.58 7.33
C ALA A 152 13.73 8.35 8.34
N LYS A 153 12.96 9.33 7.86
CA LYS A 153 11.88 9.90 8.67
C LYS A 153 10.70 8.94 8.62
N THR A 154 10.25 8.47 9.77
CA THR A 154 9.21 7.45 9.86
C THR A 154 8.12 7.85 10.85
N VAL A 155 6.88 7.64 10.45
CA VAL A 155 5.71 7.66 11.33
C VAL A 155 5.22 6.22 11.45
N LEU A 156 5.22 5.68 12.67
CA LEU A 156 4.64 4.37 12.95
C LEU A 156 3.12 4.50 13.01
N ARG A 157 2.44 3.66 12.28
CA ARG A 157 0.99 3.52 12.31
C ARG A 157 0.64 2.14 12.84
N CYS A 158 -0.21 2.09 13.86
CA CYS A 158 -0.64 0.85 14.47
C CYS A 158 -2.15 0.74 14.41
N ILE A 159 -2.66 -0.35 13.81
CA ILE A 159 -4.08 -0.66 13.81
C ILE A 159 -4.40 -1.44 15.09
N LEU A 160 -5.20 -0.84 15.96
CA LEU A 160 -5.62 -1.45 17.22
C LEU A 160 -7.01 -2.07 17.08
N LEU A 161 -7.09 -3.36 17.31
CA LEU A 161 -8.33 -4.13 17.25
C LEU A 161 -8.67 -4.64 18.64
N LYS A 162 -9.86 -4.24 19.15
CA LYS A 162 -10.40 -4.76 20.40
C LYS A 162 -10.46 -6.29 20.35
N SER A 163 -10.03 -6.96 21.40
CA SER A 163 -9.97 -8.42 21.51
C SER A 163 -8.93 -9.13 20.63
N VAL A 164 -8.08 -8.39 19.93
CA VAL A 164 -6.98 -8.93 19.13
C VAL A 164 -5.63 -8.45 19.68
N ASN A 165 -5.33 -7.17 19.52
CA ASN A 165 -4.02 -6.58 19.85
C ASN A 165 -4.11 -5.30 20.68
N LEU A 166 -5.31 -4.91 21.16
CA LEU A 166 -5.46 -3.79 22.08
C LEU A 166 -5.13 -4.26 23.52
N ASP A 167 -3.86 -4.45 23.79
CA ASP A 167 -3.31 -4.81 25.10
C ASP A 167 -2.04 -4.01 25.41
N ASP A 168 -1.74 -3.86 26.71
CA ASP A 168 -0.61 -3.04 27.19
C ASP A 168 0.73 -3.54 26.67
N ARG A 169 0.90 -4.86 26.52
CA ARG A 169 2.14 -5.45 26.00
C ARG A 169 2.40 -5.02 24.58
N HIS A 170 1.37 -5.04 23.72
CA HIS A 170 1.49 -4.60 22.33
C HIS A 170 1.76 -3.10 22.25
N LEU A 171 1.02 -2.30 23.02
CA LEU A 171 1.21 -0.83 23.05
C LEU A 171 2.62 -0.46 23.52
N GLN A 172 3.13 -1.10 24.58
CA GLN A 172 4.50 -0.89 25.03
C GLN A 172 5.52 -1.30 23.98
N ALA A 173 5.33 -2.45 23.34
CA ALA A 173 6.25 -2.92 22.29
C ALA A 173 6.25 -1.98 21.07
N VAL A 174 5.12 -1.36 20.71
CA VAL A 174 5.09 -0.33 19.66
C VAL A 174 5.84 0.93 20.10
N ALA A 175 5.67 1.36 21.36
CA ALA A 175 6.42 2.49 21.91
C ALA A 175 7.94 2.23 21.91
N ASP A 176 8.36 1.01 22.26
CA ASP A 176 9.77 0.60 22.25
C ASP A 176 10.39 0.54 20.84
N LEU A 177 9.57 0.43 19.79
CA LEU A 177 10.04 0.52 18.39
C LEU A 177 10.32 1.96 17.97
N TYR A 178 9.72 2.95 18.64
CA TYR A 178 9.87 4.36 18.32
C TYR A 178 11.11 4.98 18.98
N GLY A 179 11.57 4.38 20.05
CA GLY A 179 12.59 4.92 20.91
C GLY A 179 13.81 4.65 21.07
#